data_b6218184201f1916803b892b057f536a
#
_entry.id   b6218184201f1916803b892b057f536a
#
_cell.length_a   1.000
_cell.length_b   1.000
_cell.length_c   1.000
_cell.angle_alpha   90.00
_cell.angle_beta   90.00
_cell.angle_gamma   90.00
#
_symmetry.space_group_name_H-M   'P 1'
#
loop_
_entity.id
_entity.type
_entity.pdbx_description
1 polymer ?
#
loop_
_entity_poly.entity_id
_entity_poly.type
_entity_poly.pdbx_seq_one_letter_code
_entity_poly.pdbx_strand_id
1 'polypeptide(L)'
;MKQVSVDNLKENDILAFPILSHSGTVLIHADVALTEELIERAINLGVRTVYIKDEKEGIVRENTSDSDTAREEEEYPYRLEETANNSRQIVKKILEKHIYKHNEELKIIVNEAQRILDTVIAEPEVVNNITEIRNVSTDMYTHCINVCTLSTIMALRLKMSNKQIHNIAMGAILHDIGLRYINVPYVNVSENKMTNKDAVEYKKHTIFGYSSLQD
;
A
#
# COMPACT_ATOMS: atom_id res chain seq x y z
N MET A 1 6.43 -3.11 -12.25
CA MET A 1 7.67 -2.63 -11.57
C MET A 1 8.57 -3.80 -11.27
N LYS A 2 9.88 -3.63 -11.42
CA LYS A 2 10.89 -4.69 -11.23
C LYS A 2 11.97 -4.23 -10.27
N GLN A 3 12.32 -5.05 -9.29
CA GLN A 3 13.49 -4.81 -8.44
C GLN A 3 14.76 -5.24 -9.19
N VAL A 4 15.73 -4.36 -9.26
CA VAL A 4 16.99 -4.57 -9.99
C VAL A 4 18.16 -4.22 -9.09
N SER A 5 19.24 -5.05 -9.14
CA SER A 5 20.51 -4.67 -8.53
C SER A 5 21.07 -3.44 -9.25
N VAL A 6 21.69 -2.53 -8.50
CA VAL A 6 22.29 -1.32 -9.07
C VAL A 6 23.32 -1.64 -10.14
N ASP A 7 24.03 -2.78 -10.01
CA ASP A 7 25.00 -3.27 -10.98
C ASP A 7 24.39 -3.74 -12.32
N ASN A 8 23.07 -3.96 -12.36
CA ASN A 8 22.32 -4.40 -13.53
C ASN A 8 21.45 -3.31 -14.15
N LEU A 9 21.53 -2.08 -13.65
CA LEU A 9 20.83 -0.93 -14.21
C LEU A 9 21.40 -0.57 -15.60
N LYS A 10 20.50 -0.10 -16.43
CA LYS A 10 20.82 0.37 -17.78
C LYS A 10 20.46 1.84 -17.92
N GLU A 11 21.14 2.49 -18.83
CA GLU A 11 20.78 3.85 -19.24
C GLU A 11 19.35 3.86 -19.78
N ASN A 12 18.58 4.87 -19.38
CA ASN A 12 17.15 5.06 -19.63
C ASN A 12 16.20 4.15 -18.81
N ASP A 13 16.68 3.32 -17.88
CA ASP A 13 15.80 2.73 -16.88
C ASP A 13 15.11 3.84 -16.08
N ILE A 14 13.81 3.76 -15.89
CA ILE A 14 13.04 4.77 -15.15
C ILE A 14 12.88 4.31 -13.71
N LEU A 15 13.33 5.12 -12.75
CA LEU A 15 13.11 4.83 -11.34
C LEU A 15 11.63 4.86 -10.98
N ALA A 16 11.15 3.79 -10.38
CA ALA A 16 9.80 3.73 -9.82
C ALA A 16 9.71 4.45 -8.45
N PHE A 17 10.82 4.48 -7.69
CA PHE A 17 10.91 5.13 -6.38
C PHE A 17 12.16 5.98 -6.26
N PRO A 18 12.10 7.06 -5.42
CA PRO A 18 13.26 7.89 -5.20
C PRO A 18 14.37 7.12 -4.47
N ILE A 19 15.61 7.41 -4.80
CA ILE A 19 16.77 6.97 -4.03
C ILE A 19 17.00 7.95 -2.89
N LEU A 20 17.10 7.44 -1.67
CA LEU A 20 17.19 8.22 -0.44
C LEU A 20 18.55 8.02 0.23
N SER A 21 19.01 9.06 0.93
CA SER A 21 20.13 8.95 1.86
C SER A 21 19.73 8.20 3.13
N HIS A 22 20.70 7.83 3.96
CA HIS A 22 20.44 7.26 5.28
C HIS A 22 19.63 8.19 6.22
N SER A 23 19.62 9.50 5.94
CA SER A 23 18.84 10.50 6.67
C SER A 23 17.44 10.74 6.09
N GLY A 24 17.05 10.02 5.03
CA GLY A 24 15.75 10.19 4.35
C GLY A 24 15.70 11.34 3.34
N THR A 25 16.82 12.00 3.05
CA THR A 25 16.87 13.03 2.01
C THR A 25 16.85 12.39 0.62
N VAL A 26 15.99 12.89 -0.27
CA VAL A 26 15.93 12.42 -1.67
C VAL A 26 17.22 12.76 -2.39
N LEU A 27 17.90 11.75 -2.91
CA LEU A 27 19.14 11.86 -3.66
C LEU A 27 18.91 11.81 -5.17
N ILE A 28 17.98 10.97 -5.61
CA ILE A 28 17.51 10.89 -7.00
C ILE A 28 15.98 10.71 -6.91
N HIS A 29 15.23 11.52 -7.63
CA HIS A 29 13.76 11.49 -7.62
C HIS A 29 13.22 10.27 -8.35
N ALA A 30 11.98 9.86 -8.00
CA ALA A 30 11.20 8.92 -8.80
C ALA A 30 10.93 9.53 -10.19
N ASP A 31 10.58 8.68 -11.14
CA ASP A 31 10.23 9.04 -12.53
C ASP A 31 11.37 9.67 -13.34
N VAL A 32 12.58 9.59 -12.84
CA VAL A 32 13.77 10.02 -13.55
C VAL A 32 14.33 8.85 -14.36
N ALA A 33 14.56 9.09 -15.66
CA ALA A 33 15.32 8.17 -16.49
C ALA A 33 16.80 8.22 -16.05
N LEU A 34 17.36 7.05 -15.76
CA LEU A 34 18.73 6.94 -15.27
C LEU A 34 19.72 7.22 -16.42
N THR A 35 20.65 8.10 -16.16
CA THR A 35 21.86 8.29 -16.96
C THR A 35 23.00 7.50 -16.34
N GLU A 36 24.06 7.26 -17.11
CA GLU A 36 25.28 6.59 -16.62
C GLU A 36 25.84 7.28 -15.38
N GLU A 37 25.84 8.63 -15.35
CA GLU A 37 26.27 9.44 -14.20
C GLU A 37 25.39 9.22 -12.94
N LEU A 38 24.08 9.09 -13.12
CA LEU A 38 23.16 8.82 -12.00
C LEU A 38 23.30 7.39 -11.47
N ILE A 39 23.60 6.42 -12.33
CA ILE A 39 23.89 5.04 -11.96
C ILE A 39 25.18 4.98 -11.15
N GLU A 40 26.26 5.59 -11.62
CA GLU A 40 27.53 5.69 -10.89
C GLU A 40 27.35 6.38 -9.54
N ARG A 41 26.55 7.45 -9.50
CA ARG A 41 26.23 8.14 -8.26
C ARG A 41 25.48 7.24 -7.28
N ALA A 42 24.51 6.44 -7.75
CA ALA A 42 23.79 5.47 -6.91
C ALA A 42 24.74 4.39 -6.35
N ILE A 43 25.69 3.89 -7.17
CA ILE A 43 26.71 2.93 -6.75
C ILE A 43 27.62 3.54 -5.66
N ASN A 44 28.12 4.75 -5.88
CA ASN A 44 29.00 5.47 -4.94
C ASN A 44 28.30 5.79 -3.60
N LEU A 45 26.98 5.93 -3.61
CA LEU A 45 26.15 6.11 -2.42
C LEU A 45 25.84 4.79 -1.69
N GLY A 46 26.36 3.66 -2.18
CA GLY A 46 26.19 2.34 -1.58
C GLY A 46 24.80 1.76 -1.75
N VAL A 47 24.02 2.25 -2.72
CA VAL A 47 22.72 1.67 -3.10
C VAL A 47 22.97 0.29 -3.69
N ARG A 48 22.23 -0.72 -3.23
CA ARG A 48 22.39 -2.10 -3.73
C ARG A 48 21.31 -2.51 -4.70
N THR A 49 20.09 -2.05 -4.44
CA THR A 49 18.91 -2.39 -5.24
C THR A 49 18.01 -1.18 -5.40
N VAL A 50 17.39 -1.07 -6.56
CA VAL A 50 16.39 -0.05 -6.88
C VAL A 50 15.18 -0.70 -7.55
N TYR A 51 14.09 0.04 -7.61
CA TYR A 51 12.90 -0.37 -8.36
C TYR A 51 12.84 0.47 -9.63
N ILE A 52 12.69 -0.21 -10.76
CA ILE A 52 12.49 0.43 -12.08
C ILE A 52 11.07 0.13 -12.58
N LYS A 53 10.53 1.07 -13.37
CA LYS A 53 9.28 0.86 -14.09
C LYS A 53 9.51 -0.19 -15.18
N ASP A 54 8.58 -1.16 -15.33
CA ASP A 54 8.63 -2.09 -16.45
C ASP A 54 8.29 -1.33 -17.74
N GLU A 55 9.03 -1.61 -18.82
CA GLU A 55 8.82 -1.01 -20.16
C GLU A 55 7.43 -1.31 -20.76
N LYS A 56 6.57 -2.06 -20.05
CA LYS A 56 5.24 -2.49 -20.54
C LYS A 56 4.13 -1.47 -20.37
N GLU A 57 4.34 -0.36 -19.68
CA GLU A 57 3.31 0.69 -19.50
C GLU A 57 3.32 1.79 -20.59
N GLY A 58 4.15 1.69 -21.60
CA GLY A 58 4.35 2.77 -22.55
C GLY A 58 4.39 2.46 -24.05
N ILE A 59 4.30 1.20 -24.52
CA ILE A 59 4.22 0.89 -25.97
C ILE A 59 3.45 -0.41 -26.19
N VAL A 60 2.25 -0.28 -26.74
CA VAL A 60 1.52 -1.39 -27.37
C VAL A 60 2.39 -1.95 -28.50
N ARG A 61 2.97 -3.13 -28.33
CA ARG A 61 3.46 -3.99 -29.40
C ARG A 61 2.78 -5.34 -29.29
N GLU A 62 1.99 -5.62 -30.30
CA GLU A 62 1.36 -6.88 -30.59
C GLU A 62 2.35 -8.05 -30.57
N ASN A 63 1.85 -9.18 -30.07
CA ASN A 63 2.29 -10.56 -30.20
C ASN A 63 2.85 -11.21 -28.93
N THR A 64 1.94 -11.60 -28.03
CA THR A 64 2.02 -12.86 -27.29
C THR A 64 0.61 -13.41 -27.11
N SER A 65 0.46 -14.70 -27.36
CA SER A 65 -0.75 -15.54 -27.41
C SER A 65 -1.96 -15.09 -26.57
N ASP A 66 -3.09 -14.91 -27.27
CA ASP A 66 -4.41 -14.43 -26.82
C ASP A 66 -5.11 -15.20 -25.67
N SER A 67 -4.50 -16.21 -25.06
CA SER A 67 -5.21 -17.06 -24.10
C SER A 67 -4.98 -16.71 -22.63
N ASP A 68 -3.86 -16.08 -22.27
CA ASP A 68 -3.53 -15.80 -20.87
C ASP A 68 -3.96 -14.38 -20.44
N THR A 69 -3.88 -13.39 -21.35
CA THR A 69 -4.34 -12.03 -21.09
C THR A 69 -5.86 -11.94 -20.93
N ALA A 70 -6.62 -12.70 -21.73
CA ALA A 70 -8.08 -12.71 -21.63
C ALA A 70 -8.58 -13.30 -20.29
N ARG A 71 -7.86 -14.28 -19.72
CA ARG A 71 -8.19 -14.84 -18.40
C ARG A 71 -7.86 -13.88 -17.25
N GLU A 72 -6.76 -13.14 -17.34
CA GLU A 72 -6.40 -12.15 -16.33
C GLU A 72 -7.35 -10.94 -16.36
N GLU A 73 -7.82 -10.50 -17.53
CA GLU A 73 -8.77 -9.40 -17.67
C GLU A 73 -10.18 -9.75 -17.15
N GLU A 74 -10.63 -11.01 -17.29
CA GLU A 74 -11.90 -11.47 -16.72
C GLU A 74 -11.83 -11.75 -15.21
N GLU A 75 -10.67 -12.17 -14.69
CA GLU A 75 -10.48 -12.52 -13.27
C GLU A 75 -10.23 -11.29 -12.38
N TYR A 76 -9.69 -10.19 -12.92
CA TYR A 76 -9.35 -9.00 -12.15
C TYR A 76 -10.57 -8.31 -11.52
N PRO A 77 -11.67 -8.03 -12.22
CA PRO A 77 -12.88 -7.48 -11.62
C PRO A 77 -13.47 -8.36 -10.52
N TYR A 78 -13.44 -9.68 -10.70
CA TYR A 78 -13.92 -10.63 -9.69
C TYR A 78 -13.06 -10.57 -8.42
N ARG A 79 -11.75 -10.44 -8.52
CA ARG A 79 -10.84 -10.29 -7.37
C ARG A 79 -11.08 -8.99 -6.60
N LEU A 80 -11.39 -7.90 -7.30
CA LEU A 80 -11.72 -6.62 -6.66
C LEU A 80 -13.02 -6.73 -5.84
N GLU A 81 -14.06 -7.32 -6.41
CA GLU A 81 -15.33 -7.53 -5.73
C GLU A 81 -15.20 -8.48 -4.53
N GLU A 82 -14.46 -9.56 -4.69
CA GLU A 82 -14.14 -10.48 -3.59
C GLU A 82 -13.39 -9.77 -2.46
N THR A 83 -12.41 -8.93 -2.77
CA THR A 83 -11.66 -8.17 -1.77
C THR A 83 -12.55 -7.16 -1.04
N ALA A 84 -13.39 -6.43 -1.76
CA ALA A 84 -14.34 -5.50 -1.16
C ALA A 84 -15.33 -6.21 -0.22
N ASN A 85 -15.87 -7.36 -0.65
CA ASN A 85 -16.78 -8.15 0.15
C ASN A 85 -16.10 -8.73 1.40
N ASN A 86 -14.87 -9.22 1.27
CA ASN A 86 -14.08 -9.72 2.40
C ASN A 86 -13.75 -8.59 3.38
N SER A 87 -13.37 -7.40 2.91
CA SER A 87 -13.13 -6.22 3.75
C SER A 87 -14.37 -5.86 4.57
N ARG A 88 -15.55 -5.82 3.93
CA ARG A 88 -16.83 -5.55 4.64
C ARG A 88 -17.12 -6.60 5.71
N GLN A 89 -16.83 -7.87 5.46
CA GLN A 89 -17.01 -8.93 6.46
C GLN A 89 -16.05 -8.77 7.65
N ILE A 90 -14.78 -8.40 7.39
CA ILE A 90 -13.80 -8.13 8.46
C ILE A 90 -14.27 -6.94 9.29
N VAL A 91 -14.65 -5.82 8.66
CA VAL A 91 -15.21 -4.65 9.34
C VAL A 91 -16.40 -5.06 10.23
N LYS A 92 -17.35 -5.78 9.67
CA LYS A 92 -18.53 -6.24 10.43
C LYS A 92 -18.15 -7.05 11.67
N LYS A 93 -17.22 -8.01 11.54
CA LYS A 93 -16.72 -8.80 12.68
C LYS A 93 -16.06 -7.94 13.75
N ILE A 94 -15.28 -6.94 13.36
CA ILE A 94 -14.63 -6.01 14.29
C ILE A 94 -15.68 -5.19 15.03
N LEU A 95 -16.64 -4.63 14.29
CA LEU A 95 -17.70 -3.81 14.85
C LEU A 95 -18.56 -4.64 15.84
N GLU A 96 -18.97 -5.85 15.48
CA GLU A 96 -19.73 -6.77 16.35
C GLU A 96 -18.96 -7.11 17.63
N LYS A 97 -17.64 -7.32 17.55
CA LYS A 97 -16.80 -7.60 18.72
C LYS A 97 -16.74 -6.43 19.71
N HIS A 98 -16.84 -5.19 19.22
CA HIS A 98 -16.76 -3.97 20.03
C HIS A 98 -18.13 -3.43 20.43
N ILE A 99 -19.25 -4.03 19.96
CA ILE A 99 -20.58 -3.71 20.45
C ILE A 99 -20.79 -4.39 21.80
N TYR A 100 -20.67 -3.63 22.88
CA TYR A 100 -21.18 -4.05 24.18
C TYR A 100 -22.71 -4.06 24.12
N LYS A 101 -23.31 -5.22 24.42
CA LYS A 101 -24.74 -5.57 24.20
C LYS A 101 -25.80 -4.63 24.77
N HIS A 102 -25.45 -3.55 25.50
CA HIS A 102 -26.40 -2.70 26.22
C HIS A 102 -26.13 -1.18 26.09
N ASN A 103 -25.32 -0.72 25.14
CA ASN A 103 -25.08 0.73 24.97
C ASN A 103 -25.62 1.19 23.62
N GLU A 104 -26.79 1.85 23.62
CA GLU A 104 -27.45 2.37 22.41
C GLU A 104 -26.60 3.44 21.70
N GLU A 105 -25.83 4.26 22.45
CA GLU A 105 -24.93 5.25 21.83
C GLU A 105 -23.83 4.58 21.00
N LEU A 106 -23.30 3.45 21.48
CA LEU A 106 -22.31 2.67 20.72
C LEU A 106 -22.91 2.05 19.47
N LYS A 107 -24.17 1.63 19.48
CA LYS A 107 -24.84 1.12 18.29
C LYS A 107 -24.93 2.19 17.19
N ILE A 108 -25.27 3.42 17.54
CA ILE A 108 -25.35 4.53 16.59
C ILE A 108 -23.97 4.78 15.97
N ILE A 109 -22.92 4.84 16.79
CA ILE A 109 -21.53 5.06 16.32
C ILE A 109 -21.10 3.91 15.40
N VAL A 110 -21.41 2.68 15.75
CA VAL A 110 -21.03 1.50 14.96
C VAL A 110 -21.76 1.48 13.61
N ASN A 111 -23.05 1.80 13.58
CA ASN A 111 -23.80 1.87 12.33
C ASN A 111 -23.25 2.97 11.41
N GLU A 112 -22.89 4.11 11.97
CA GLU A 112 -22.29 5.21 11.20
C GLU A 112 -20.88 4.86 10.73
N ALA A 113 -20.06 4.19 11.57
CA ALA A 113 -18.77 3.67 11.16
C ALA A 113 -18.90 2.67 10.00
N GLN A 114 -19.86 1.73 10.08
CA GLN A 114 -20.13 0.78 9.00
C GLN A 114 -20.44 1.51 7.69
N ARG A 115 -21.35 2.50 7.74
CA ARG A 115 -21.75 3.27 6.56
C ARG A 115 -20.57 4.00 5.90
N ILE A 116 -19.71 4.63 6.71
CA ILE A 116 -18.53 5.35 6.21
C ILE A 116 -17.53 4.34 5.60
N LEU A 117 -17.26 3.25 6.29
CA LEU A 117 -16.31 2.24 5.83
C LEU A 117 -16.79 1.53 4.56
N ASP A 118 -18.08 1.27 4.42
CA ASP A 118 -18.66 0.72 3.19
C ASP A 118 -18.44 1.67 2.00
N THR A 119 -18.52 2.99 2.25
CA THR A 119 -18.25 4.00 1.21
C THR A 119 -16.77 4.01 0.83
N VAL A 120 -15.86 4.03 1.81
CA VAL A 120 -14.41 4.03 1.58
C VAL A 120 -13.96 2.75 0.85
N ILE A 121 -14.46 1.58 1.27
CA ILE A 121 -14.12 0.29 0.63
C ILE A 121 -14.69 0.20 -0.80
N ALA A 122 -15.74 0.96 -1.12
CA ALA A 122 -16.31 0.99 -2.46
C ALA A 122 -15.56 1.90 -3.45
N GLU A 123 -14.62 2.72 -2.99
CA GLU A 123 -13.82 3.57 -3.85
C GLU A 123 -12.86 2.72 -4.72
N PRO A 124 -12.87 2.90 -6.06
CA PRO A 124 -12.07 2.06 -6.96
C PRO A 124 -10.57 2.05 -6.63
N GLU A 125 -10.02 3.20 -6.29
CA GLU A 125 -8.62 3.35 -5.92
C GLU A 125 -8.29 2.56 -4.64
N VAL A 126 -9.16 2.64 -3.62
CA VAL A 126 -8.99 1.89 -2.37
C VAL A 126 -9.04 0.39 -2.63
N VAL A 127 -10.06 -0.08 -3.36
CA VAL A 127 -10.23 -1.50 -3.68
C VAL A 127 -9.01 -2.05 -4.44
N ASN A 128 -8.50 -1.32 -5.43
CA ASN A 128 -7.31 -1.71 -6.17
C ASN A 128 -6.10 -1.88 -5.23
N ASN A 129 -5.81 -0.86 -4.44
CA ASN A 129 -4.65 -0.85 -3.55
C ASN A 129 -4.74 -1.93 -2.46
N ILE A 130 -5.90 -2.12 -1.82
CA ILE A 130 -6.06 -3.18 -0.81
C ILE A 130 -6.04 -4.60 -1.41
N THR A 131 -6.44 -4.76 -2.66
CA THR A 131 -6.30 -6.03 -3.38
C THR A 131 -4.83 -6.37 -3.59
N GLU A 132 -4.02 -5.40 -3.98
CA GLU A 132 -2.58 -5.60 -4.11
C GLU A 132 -1.91 -5.90 -2.76
N ILE A 133 -2.30 -5.20 -1.69
CA ILE A 133 -1.83 -5.51 -0.33
C ILE A 133 -2.19 -6.96 0.04
N ARG A 134 -3.42 -7.38 -0.22
CA ARG A 134 -3.90 -8.73 0.05
C ARG A 134 -3.10 -9.80 -0.69
N ASN A 135 -2.73 -9.54 -1.95
CA ASN A 135 -1.92 -10.45 -2.76
C ASN A 135 -0.50 -10.64 -2.20
N VAL A 136 0.05 -9.62 -1.55
CA VAL A 136 1.37 -9.69 -0.90
C VAL A 136 1.27 -10.35 0.47
N SER A 137 0.31 -9.95 1.29
CA SER A 137 0.15 -10.46 2.67
C SER A 137 -1.27 -10.30 3.18
N THR A 138 -1.91 -11.43 3.50
CA THR A 138 -3.23 -11.45 4.15
C THR A 138 -3.20 -10.81 5.54
N ASP A 139 -2.10 -10.96 6.28
CA ASP A 139 -1.97 -10.39 7.62
C ASP A 139 -1.87 -8.86 7.55
N MET A 140 -1.10 -8.33 6.63
CA MET A 140 -0.99 -6.89 6.38
C MET A 140 -2.34 -6.30 5.94
N TYR A 141 -3.02 -6.95 5.01
CA TYR A 141 -4.36 -6.57 4.58
C TYR A 141 -5.34 -6.51 5.76
N THR A 142 -5.35 -7.55 6.60
CA THR A 142 -6.21 -7.61 7.79
C THR A 142 -5.84 -6.50 8.79
N HIS A 143 -4.56 -6.22 8.96
CA HIS A 143 -4.07 -5.11 9.80
C HIS A 143 -4.60 -3.76 9.30
N CYS A 144 -4.48 -3.45 8.03
CA CYS A 144 -4.98 -2.20 7.44
C CYS A 144 -6.49 -2.01 7.67
N ILE A 145 -7.29 -3.07 7.48
CA ILE A 145 -8.74 -3.01 7.75
C ILE A 145 -9.03 -2.80 9.24
N ASN A 146 -8.28 -3.44 10.14
CA ASN A 146 -8.43 -3.26 11.58
C ASN A 146 -8.13 -1.80 12.00
N VAL A 147 -6.98 -1.25 11.55
CA VAL A 147 -6.57 0.12 11.87
C VAL A 147 -7.59 1.11 11.34
N CYS A 148 -8.04 0.95 10.09
CA CYS A 148 -9.06 1.79 9.48
C CYS A 148 -10.36 1.79 10.30
N THR A 149 -10.86 0.60 10.67
CA THR A 149 -12.11 0.45 11.43
C THR A 149 -12.02 1.13 12.81
N LEU A 150 -10.96 0.87 13.56
CA LEU A 150 -10.78 1.43 14.89
C LEU A 150 -10.56 2.95 14.86
N SER A 151 -9.79 3.45 13.90
CA SER A 151 -9.56 4.88 13.70
C SER A 151 -10.86 5.62 13.35
N THR A 152 -11.71 5.02 12.51
CA THR A 152 -13.02 5.58 12.15
C THR A 152 -13.94 5.68 13.37
N ILE A 153 -14.02 4.62 14.20
CA ILE A 153 -14.80 4.65 15.45
C ILE A 153 -14.29 5.75 16.39
N MET A 154 -12.97 5.86 16.54
CA MET A 154 -12.36 6.88 17.39
C MET A 154 -12.69 8.30 16.90
N ALA A 155 -12.55 8.55 15.59
CA ALA A 155 -12.87 9.84 14.99
C ALA A 155 -14.34 10.24 15.17
N LEU A 156 -15.27 9.29 15.04
CA LEU A 156 -16.70 9.47 15.32
C LEU A 156 -16.95 9.85 16.79
N ARG A 157 -16.30 9.14 17.71
CA ARG A 157 -16.42 9.45 19.16
C ARG A 157 -15.87 10.81 19.53
N LEU A 158 -14.84 11.26 18.82
CA LEU A 158 -14.28 12.62 18.96
C LEU A 158 -15.12 13.69 18.25
N LYS A 159 -16.26 13.31 17.65
CA LYS A 159 -17.18 14.20 16.92
C LYS A 159 -16.48 15.02 15.84
N MET A 160 -15.54 14.41 15.13
CA MET A 160 -14.86 15.03 14.01
C MET A 160 -15.85 15.24 12.83
N SER A 161 -15.54 16.17 11.93
CA SER A 161 -16.38 16.39 10.74
C SER A 161 -16.31 15.18 9.78
N ASN A 162 -17.36 14.99 8.97
CA ASN A 162 -17.42 13.88 8.01
C ASN A 162 -16.22 13.84 7.07
N LYS A 163 -15.71 14.99 6.62
CA LYS A 163 -14.51 15.09 5.79
C LYS A 163 -13.26 14.59 6.53
N GLN A 164 -13.10 14.96 7.79
CA GLN A 164 -11.98 14.48 8.59
C GLN A 164 -12.05 12.97 8.85
N ILE A 165 -13.24 12.46 9.16
CA ILE A 165 -13.46 11.03 9.37
C ILE A 165 -13.14 10.23 8.10
N HIS A 166 -13.62 10.72 6.94
CA HIS A 166 -13.32 10.11 5.64
C HIS A 166 -11.80 10.10 5.35
N ASN A 167 -11.12 11.22 5.54
CA ASN A 167 -9.66 11.31 5.33
C ASN A 167 -8.88 10.39 6.30
N ILE A 168 -9.34 10.24 7.54
CA ILE A 168 -8.76 9.31 8.51
C ILE A 168 -8.95 7.86 8.05
N ALA A 169 -10.14 7.50 7.58
CA ALA A 169 -10.42 6.16 7.08
C ALA A 169 -9.55 5.82 5.86
N MET A 170 -9.46 6.75 4.89
CA MET A 170 -8.60 6.62 3.69
C MET A 170 -7.12 6.46 4.07
N GLY A 171 -6.60 7.38 4.89
CA GLY A 171 -5.21 7.30 5.34
C GLY A 171 -4.92 6.02 6.13
N ALA A 172 -5.86 5.60 6.99
CA ALA A 172 -5.70 4.41 7.81
C ALA A 172 -5.75 3.09 7.01
N ILE A 173 -6.55 3.01 5.95
CA ILE A 173 -6.63 1.78 5.14
C ILE A 173 -5.41 1.61 4.24
N LEU A 174 -4.76 2.72 3.85
CA LEU A 174 -3.62 2.74 2.93
C LEU A 174 -2.28 3.01 3.61
N HIS A 175 -2.24 3.18 4.96
CA HIS A 175 -1.03 3.65 5.66
C HIS A 175 0.21 2.79 5.44
N ASP A 176 0.02 1.50 5.25
CA ASP A 176 1.09 0.50 5.10
C ASP A 176 1.27 0.02 3.66
N ILE A 177 0.66 0.69 2.67
CA ILE A 177 0.73 0.26 1.26
C ILE A 177 2.17 0.14 0.76
N GLY A 178 3.08 0.95 1.28
CA GLY A 178 4.50 0.90 0.93
C GLY A 178 5.23 -0.35 1.38
N LEU A 179 4.68 -1.12 2.34
CA LEU A 179 5.28 -2.38 2.80
C LEU A 179 5.34 -3.44 1.69
N ARG A 180 4.49 -3.36 0.68
CA ARG A 180 4.52 -4.25 -0.48
C ARG A 180 5.84 -4.20 -1.26
N TYR A 181 6.62 -3.13 -1.08
CA TYR A 181 7.91 -2.92 -1.72
C TYR A 181 9.11 -3.21 -0.81
N ILE A 182 8.85 -3.62 0.43
CA ILE A 182 9.88 -3.91 1.42
C ILE A 182 10.18 -5.41 1.43
N ASN A 183 11.45 -5.74 1.31
CA ASN A 183 11.93 -7.13 1.32
C ASN A 183 12.66 -7.46 2.65
N VAL A 184 12.05 -7.10 3.78
CA VAL A 184 12.52 -7.45 5.12
C VAL A 184 11.40 -8.11 5.91
N PRO A 185 11.70 -9.07 6.80
CA PRO A 185 10.71 -9.69 7.65
C PRO A 185 10.17 -8.64 8.65
N TYR A 186 8.90 -8.26 8.50
CA TYR A 186 8.22 -7.30 9.39
C TYR A 186 6.95 -7.89 10.04
N VAL A 187 6.39 -8.93 9.45
CA VAL A 187 5.18 -9.59 9.99
C VAL A 187 5.53 -10.35 11.26
N ASN A 188 4.84 -10.03 12.37
CA ASN A 188 5.08 -10.63 13.69
C ASN A 188 6.49 -10.44 14.26
N VAL A 189 7.29 -9.54 13.71
CA VAL A 189 8.60 -9.19 14.21
C VAL A 189 8.51 -7.90 15.02
N SER A 190 8.81 -7.93 16.32
CA SER A 190 8.93 -6.69 17.10
C SER A 190 10.15 -5.90 16.61
N GLU A 191 10.07 -4.56 16.60
CA GLU A 191 11.21 -3.69 16.22
C GLU A 191 12.51 -4.06 16.93
N ASN A 192 12.45 -4.51 18.19
CA ASN A 192 13.60 -4.93 18.98
C ASN A 192 14.29 -6.21 18.45
N LYS A 193 13.67 -6.92 17.51
CA LYS A 193 14.23 -8.14 16.90
C LYS A 193 14.74 -7.90 15.48
N MET A 194 14.47 -6.73 14.92
CA MET A 194 15.03 -6.33 13.61
C MET A 194 16.50 -5.94 13.78
N THR A 195 17.32 -6.28 12.81
CA THR A 195 18.67 -5.69 12.74
C THR A 195 18.53 -4.18 12.46
N ASN A 196 19.54 -3.39 12.85
CA ASN A 196 19.53 -1.95 12.55
C ASN A 196 19.35 -1.68 11.05
N LYS A 197 19.87 -2.55 10.19
CA LYS A 197 19.73 -2.45 8.74
C LYS A 197 18.29 -2.71 8.29
N ASP A 198 17.66 -3.76 8.82
CA ASP A 198 16.27 -4.09 8.50
C ASP A 198 15.30 -3.02 9.01
N ALA A 199 15.57 -2.45 10.19
CA ALA A 199 14.77 -1.36 10.74
C ALA A 199 14.84 -0.08 9.88
N VAL A 200 16.02 0.23 9.32
CA VAL A 200 16.17 1.36 8.37
C VAL A 200 15.41 1.07 7.08
N GLU A 201 15.52 -0.14 6.55
CA GLU A 201 14.80 -0.54 5.33
C GLU A 201 13.29 -0.53 5.57
N TYR A 202 12.83 -1.09 6.68
CA TYR A 202 11.42 -1.07 7.07
C TYR A 202 10.82 0.34 7.10
N LYS A 203 11.53 1.31 7.67
CA LYS A 203 11.06 2.71 7.76
C LYS A 203 10.84 3.38 6.40
N LYS A 204 11.41 2.86 5.32
CA LYS A 204 11.21 3.40 3.98
C LYS A 204 9.79 3.16 3.43
N HIS A 205 9.00 2.25 4.05
CA HIS A 205 7.63 1.99 3.59
C HIS A 205 6.77 3.27 3.53
N THR A 206 6.98 4.22 4.44
CA THR A 206 6.24 5.49 4.45
C THR A 206 6.49 6.31 3.19
N ILE A 207 7.71 6.30 2.69
CA ILE A 207 8.11 7.01 1.47
C ILE A 207 7.62 6.27 0.24
N PHE A 208 7.74 4.96 0.22
CA PHE A 208 7.20 4.14 -0.87
C PHE A 208 5.67 4.25 -0.94
N GLY A 209 4.99 4.27 0.21
CA GLY A 209 3.56 4.51 0.27
C GLY A 209 3.17 5.88 -0.27
N TYR A 210 3.88 6.93 0.14
CA TYR A 210 3.67 8.28 -0.39
C TYR A 210 3.85 8.32 -1.92
N SER A 211 4.94 7.76 -2.43
CA SER A 211 5.22 7.76 -3.87
C SER A 211 4.19 6.97 -4.68
N SER A 212 3.62 5.89 -4.12
CA SER A 212 2.62 5.08 -4.83
C SER A 212 1.20 5.67 -4.81
N LEU A 213 0.96 6.72 -4.00
CA LEU A 213 -0.35 7.40 -3.87
C LEU A 213 -0.32 8.82 -4.45
N GLN A 214 0.76 9.23 -5.11
CA GLN A 214 0.96 10.59 -5.62
C GLN A 214 0.39 10.83 -7.03
N ASP A 215 -0.02 9.78 -7.75
CA ASP A 215 -0.50 9.84 -9.15
C ASP A 215 -1.95 10.29 -9.28
#